data_ae21b43db13b42fc5fe3856d7d119de9
#
_entry.id   ae21b43db13b42fc5fe3856d7d119de9
#
_cell.length_a   1.000
_cell.length_b   1.000
_cell.length_c   1.000
_cell.angle_alpha   90.00
_cell.angle_beta   90.00
_cell.angle_gamma   90.00
#
_symmetry.space_group_name_H-M   'P 1'
#
loop_
_entity.id
_entity.type
_entity.pdbx_description
1 polymer ?
#
loop_
_entity_poly.entity_id
_entity_poly.type
_entity_poly.pdbx_seq_one_letter_code
_entity_poly.pdbx_strand_id
1 'polypeptide(L)'
;MREVDFYILSKDDVESTMVFVCKLSEKAYKMKKSINILTPNHSFSEKLSELLWGFKKESFLPNTIKICKEKELSNSISITHNGDLLNDSDVLINLSDQDLDNYMRANRLIEIIPNNEELKKQARIKYKEYKESNYDVRSHNIK
;
A
#
# COMPACT_ATOMS: atom_id res chain seq x y z
N MET A 1 -4.27 -14.85 12.33
CA MET A 1 -4.62 -14.88 10.89
C MET A 1 -4.41 -13.51 10.30
N ARG A 2 -3.71 -13.44 9.19
CA ARG A 2 -3.47 -12.17 8.51
C ARG A 2 -4.65 -11.79 7.64
N GLU A 3 -4.90 -10.50 7.55
CA GLU A 3 -6.00 -9.96 6.77
C GLU A 3 -5.49 -9.39 5.45
N VAL A 4 -6.24 -9.62 4.38
CA VAL A 4 -5.96 -9.05 3.06
C VAL A 4 -7.23 -8.36 2.56
N ASP A 5 -7.11 -7.09 2.21
CA ASP A 5 -8.21 -6.31 1.65
C ASP A 5 -7.85 -5.87 0.24
N PHE A 6 -8.72 -6.18 -0.71
CA PHE A 6 -8.61 -5.68 -2.08
C PHE A 6 -9.56 -4.50 -2.23
N TYR A 7 -9.02 -3.35 -2.64
CA TYR A 7 -9.82 -2.18 -2.95
C TYR A 7 -9.80 -1.97 -4.46
N ILE A 8 -10.95 -2.16 -5.07
CA ILE A 8 -11.10 -2.02 -6.53
C ILE A 8 -11.67 -0.64 -6.81
N LEU A 9 -10.87 0.21 -7.43
CA LEU A 9 -11.23 1.60 -7.67
C LEU A 9 -12.12 1.73 -8.91
N SER A 10 -12.92 2.80 -8.94
CA SER A 10 -13.77 3.08 -10.08
C SER A 10 -13.03 3.83 -11.21
N LYS A 11 -11.84 4.33 -10.91
CA LYS A 11 -11.01 5.07 -11.88
C LYS A 11 -9.68 4.35 -12.10
N ASP A 12 -9.06 4.63 -13.24
CA ASP A 12 -7.79 3.99 -13.62
C ASP A 12 -6.59 4.92 -13.58
N ASP A 13 -6.78 6.22 -13.32
CA ASP A 13 -5.69 7.18 -13.32
C ASP A 13 -4.84 7.10 -12.04
N VAL A 14 -3.56 7.40 -12.21
CA VAL A 14 -2.57 7.32 -11.13
C VAL A 14 -2.92 8.29 -9.98
N GLU A 15 -3.39 9.48 -10.32
CA GLU A 15 -3.71 10.48 -9.31
C GLU A 15 -4.83 10.01 -8.37
N SER A 16 -5.89 9.42 -8.91
CA SER A 16 -6.97 8.87 -8.10
C SER A 16 -6.49 7.76 -7.19
N THR A 17 -5.60 6.91 -7.69
CA THR A 17 -4.98 5.85 -6.90
C THR A 17 -4.18 6.44 -5.73
N MET A 18 -3.37 7.46 -6.00
CA MET A 18 -2.56 8.10 -4.96
C MET A 18 -3.42 8.77 -3.90
N VAL A 19 -4.48 9.44 -4.30
CA VAL A 19 -5.40 10.08 -3.37
C VAL A 19 -6.05 9.05 -2.45
N PHE A 20 -6.45 7.93 -3.02
CA PHE A 20 -7.03 6.85 -2.21
C PHE A 20 -6.03 6.29 -1.20
N VAL A 21 -4.78 6.11 -1.62
CA VAL A 21 -3.69 5.66 -0.72
C VAL A 21 -3.50 6.67 0.41
N CYS A 22 -3.54 7.96 0.11
CA CYS A 22 -3.41 9.00 1.14
C CYS A 22 -4.56 8.91 2.16
N LYS A 23 -5.77 8.67 1.72
CA LYS A 23 -6.92 8.53 2.62
C LYS A 23 -6.77 7.32 3.54
N LEU A 24 -6.32 6.19 3.00
CA LEU A 24 -6.07 5.00 3.80
C LEU A 24 -4.94 5.23 4.80
N SER A 25 -3.88 5.88 4.34
CA SER A 25 -2.71 6.18 5.18
C SER A 25 -3.08 7.12 6.32
N GLU A 26 -3.90 8.14 6.04
CA GLU A 26 -4.38 9.05 7.08
C GLU A 26 -5.17 8.31 8.15
N LYS A 27 -6.07 7.44 7.72
CA LYS A 27 -6.88 6.66 8.65
C LYS A 27 -6.02 5.77 9.55
N ALA A 28 -5.08 5.07 8.97
CA ALA A 28 -4.18 4.19 9.73
C ALA A 28 -3.24 5.00 10.63
N TYR A 29 -2.75 6.13 10.14
CA TYR A 29 -1.87 7.02 10.90
C TYR A 29 -2.57 7.54 12.16
N LYS A 30 -3.83 7.95 12.03
CA LYS A 30 -4.64 8.41 13.17
C LYS A 30 -4.89 7.31 14.19
N MET A 31 -4.87 6.06 13.75
CA MET A 31 -4.98 4.90 14.64
C MET A 31 -3.64 4.47 15.21
N LYS A 32 -2.58 5.23 14.96
CA LYS A 32 -1.21 4.96 15.41
C LYS A 32 -0.66 3.65 14.88
N LYS A 33 -1.04 3.29 13.67
CA LYS A 33 -0.52 2.11 12.98
C LYS A 33 0.71 2.47 12.16
N SER A 34 1.66 1.54 12.09
CA SER A 34 2.80 1.68 11.17
C SER A 34 2.38 1.20 9.79
N ILE A 35 2.84 1.89 8.76
CA ILE A 35 2.42 1.68 7.37
C ILE A 35 3.63 1.57 6.47
N ASN A 36 3.70 0.51 5.68
CA ASN A 36 4.63 0.41 4.56
C ASN A 36 3.84 0.53 3.26
N ILE A 37 4.36 1.28 2.32
CA ILE A 37 3.75 1.42 0.99
C ILE A 37 4.77 0.95 -0.04
N LEU A 38 4.43 -0.09 -0.78
CA LEU A 38 5.28 -0.63 -1.85
C LEU A 38 4.79 -0.09 -3.18
N THR A 39 5.63 0.69 -3.85
CA THR A 39 5.28 1.37 -5.10
C THR A 39 5.91 0.68 -6.31
N PRO A 40 5.44 0.98 -7.54
CA PRO A 40 6.02 0.39 -8.74
C PRO A 40 7.43 0.88 -9.05
N ASN A 41 7.77 2.12 -8.69
CA ASN A 41 9.07 2.70 -9.00
C ASN A 41 9.36 3.90 -8.12
N HIS A 42 10.58 4.42 -8.18
CA HIS A 42 11.02 5.54 -7.34
C HIS A 42 10.28 6.84 -7.67
N SER A 43 9.99 7.08 -8.93
CA SER A 43 9.23 8.27 -9.34
C SER A 43 7.84 8.31 -8.70
N PHE A 44 7.18 7.17 -8.65
CA PHE A 44 5.88 7.05 -7.98
C PHE A 44 6.04 7.33 -6.48
N SER A 45 7.09 6.80 -5.88
CA SER A 45 7.37 7.04 -4.45
C SER A 45 7.53 8.53 -4.14
N GLU A 46 8.27 9.25 -4.97
CA GLU A 46 8.49 10.68 -4.78
C GLU A 46 7.19 11.48 -4.85
N LYS A 47 6.37 11.21 -5.86
CA LYS A 47 5.09 11.89 -6.04
C LYS A 47 4.13 11.59 -4.89
N LEU A 48 4.08 10.34 -4.47
CA LEU A 48 3.23 9.95 -3.35
C LEU A 48 3.69 10.61 -2.05
N SER A 49 5.00 10.67 -1.82
CA SER A 49 5.57 11.32 -0.64
C SER A 49 5.17 12.79 -0.57
N GLU A 50 5.31 13.51 -1.68
CA GLU A 50 4.90 14.92 -1.75
C GLU A 50 3.41 15.09 -1.46
N LEU A 51 2.60 14.21 -2.00
CA LEU A 51 1.15 14.27 -1.80
C LEU A 51 0.79 14.02 -0.33
N LEU A 52 1.45 13.06 0.32
CA LEU A 52 1.22 12.78 1.74
C LEU A 52 1.60 13.97 2.63
N TRP A 53 2.70 14.64 2.33
CA TRP A 53 3.11 15.84 3.08
C TRP A 53 2.11 16.98 2.94
N GLY A 54 1.46 17.11 1.79
CA GLY A 54 0.51 18.17 1.50
C GLY A 54 -0.94 17.73 1.36
N PHE A 55 -1.29 16.54 1.83
CA PHE A 55 -2.58 15.92 1.56
C PHE A 55 -3.76 16.77 2.00
N LYS A 56 -3.68 17.35 3.19
CA LYS A 56 -4.71 18.25 3.70
C LYS A 56 -4.06 19.51 4.23
N LYS A 57 -4.76 20.62 4.09
CA LYS A 57 -4.27 21.92 4.52
C LYS A 57 -3.83 21.96 5.98
N GLU A 58 -4.48 21.19 6.84
CA GLU A 58 -4.23 21.20 8.28
C GLU A 58 -3.60 19.90 8.79
N SER A 59 -3.29 18.96 7.90
CA SER A 59 -2.79 17.67 8.32
C SER A 59 -1.89 17.11 7.23
N PHE A 60 -0.59 17.20 7.44
CA PHE A 60 0.34 16.51 6.58
C PHE A 60 0.76 15.22 7.26
N LEU A 61 1.00 14.22 6.46
CA LEU A 61 1.36 12.88 6.93
C LEU A 61 2.87 12.69 6.79
N PRO A 62 3.61 12.76 7.90
CA PRO A 62 5.06 12.56 7.85
C PRO A 62 5.38 11.18 7.28
N ASN A 63 6.29 11.16 6.31
CA ASN A 63 6.65 9.91 5.66
C ASN A 63 8.11 9.94 5.22
N THR A 64 8.66 8.75 4.96
CA THR A 64 10.05 8.60 4.53
C THR A 64 10.11 7.65 3.35
N ILE A 65 10.84 8.06 2.30
CA ILE A 65 11.14 7.18 1.17
C ILE A 65 12.37 6.36 1.52
N LYS A 66 12.24 5.05 1.47
CA LYS A 66 13.31 4.13 1.81
C LYS A 66 13.96 3.56 0.57
N ILE A 67 15.22 3.85 0.36
CA ILE A 67 15.97 3.41 -0.82
C ILE A 67 17.12 2.47 -0.50
N CYS A 68 17.44 2.30 0.78
CA CYS A 68 18.48 1.39 1.24
C CYS A 68 18.12 0.89 2.64
N LYS A 69 18.82 -0.15 3.09
CA LYS A 69 18.64 -0.65 4.45
C LYS A 69 19.28 0.30 5.43
N GLU A 70 18.48 1.10 6.08
CA GLU A 70 18.92 2.01 7.12
C GLU A 70 18.39 1.56 8.46
N LYS A 71 19.20 1.78 9.49
CA LYS A 71 18.81 1.44 10.86
C LYS A 71 17.96 2.51 11.52
N GLU A 72 17.89 3.68 10.93
CA GLU A 72 17.19 4.79 11.54
C GLU A 72 15.69 4.61 11.47
N LEU A 73 15.07 4.91 12.58
CA LEU A 73 13.62 4.95 12.66
C LEU A 73 13.12 6.16 11.90
N SER A 74 12.52 5.90 10.78
CA SER A 74 11.85 6.90 10.01
C SER A 74 10.45 7.14 10.59
N ASN A 75 9.65 7.88 9.90
CA ASN A 75 8.26 8.10 10.25
C ASN A 75 7.47 6.79 10.20
N SER A 76 6.29 6.77 10.80
CA SER A 76 5.44 5.58 10.80
C SER A 76 4.94 5.20 9.41
N ILE A 77 5.03 6.10 8.44
CA ILE A 77 4.73 5.82 7.03
C ILE A 77 6.04 5.74 6.28
N SER A 78 6.34 4.57 5.72
CA SER A 78 7.55 4.35 4.91
C SER A 78 7.14 3.93 3.50
N ILE A 79 7.80 4.50 2.51
CA ILE A 79 7.53 4.24 1.10
C ILE A 79 8.78 3.64 0.47
N THR A 80 8.63 2.56 -0.28
CA THR A 80 9.74 1.98 -1.04
C THR A 80 9.22 1.32 -2.31
N HIS A 81 10.07 1.23 -3.32
CA HIS A 81 9.78 0.46 -4.53
C HIS A 81 10.52 -0.87 -4.54
N ASN A 82 11.23 -1.19 -3.48
CA ASN A 82 12.00 -2.42 -3.34
C ASN A 82 11.49 -3.24 -2.16
N GLY A 83 10.88 -4.40 -2.47
CA GLY A 83 10.31 -5.28 -1.45
C GLY A 83 11.32 -5.78 -0.42
N ASP A 84 12.61 -5.87 -0.79
CA ASP A 84 13.67 -6.29 0.12
C ASP A 84 13.87 -5.30 1.28
N LEU A 85 13.39 -4.08 1.14
CA LEU A 85 13.53 -3.04 2.16
C LEU A 85 12.33 -2.97 3.10
N LEU A 86 11.33 -3.82 2.91
CA LEU A 86 10.15 -3.84 3.78
C LEU A 86 10.50 -4.36 5.17
N ASN A 87 10.04 -3.65 6.18
CA ASN A 87 10.14 -4.06 7.58
C ASN A 87 8.78 -4.54 8.07
N ASP A 88 8.75 -5.13 9.25
CA ASP A 88 7.50 -5.48 9.89
C ASP A 88 6.68 -4.20 10.11
N SER A 89 5.40 -4.28 9.84
CA SER A 89 4.49 -3.14 10.01
C SER A 89 3.09 -3.64 10.32
N ASP A 90 2.23 -2.74 10.77
CA ASP A 90 0.83 -3.07 10.98
C ASP A 90 0.11 -3.23 9.65
N VAL A 91 0.43 -2.36 8.70
CA VAL A 91 -0.25 -2.31 7.40
C VAL A 91 0.77 -2.22 6.27
N LEU A 92 0.58 -3.03 5.24
CA LEU A 92 1.33 -2.94 3.99
C LEU A 92 0.36 -2.61 2.87
N ILE A 93 0.57 -1.49 2.20
CA ILE A 93 -0.20 -1.10 1.02
C ILE A 93 0.62 -1.44 -0.22
N ASN A 94 0.12 -2.34 -1.04
CA ASN A 94 0.82 -2.79 -2.25
C ASN A 94 0.27 -2.12 -3.50
N LEU A 95 1.14 -1.40 -4.19
CA LEU A 95 0.84 -0.75 -5.46
C LEU A 95 1.72 -1.31 -6.58
N SER A 96 2.53 -2.32 -6.27
CA SER A 96 3.45 -2.92 -7.23
C SER A 96 2.90 -4.24 -7.76
N ASP A 97 3.60 -4.79 -8.75
CA ASP A 97 3.31 -6.13 -9.29
C ASP A 97 4.25 -7.19 -8.71
N GLN A 98 5.03 -6.85 -7.68
CA GLN A 98 5.95 -7.80 -7.06
C GLN A 98 5.20 -8.89 -6.33
N ASP A 99 5.80 -10.09 -6.35
CA ASP A 99 5.30 -11.22 -5.57
C ASP A 99 5.65 -10.99 -4.09
N LEU A 100 4.65 -10.97 -3.25
CA LEU A 100 4.81 -10.66 -1.83
C LEU A 100 4.97 -11.88 -0.93
N ASP A 101 5.02 -13.08 -1.46
CA ASP A 101 5.15 -14.30 -0.65
C ASP A 101 6.35 -14.24 0.29
N ASN A 102 7.44 -13.63 -0.16
CA ASN A 102 8.67 -13.51 0.61
C ASN A 102 8.77 -12.19 1.40
N TYR A 103 7.84 -11.27 1.19
CA TYR A 103 7.91 -9.92 1.78
C TYR A 103 6.76 -9.61 2.73
N MET A 104 5.84 -10.54 2.90
CA MET A 104 4.64 -10.33 3.71
C MET A 104 4.98 -10.26 5.19
N ARG A 105 5.18 -9.07 5.70
CA ARG A 105 5.56 -8.83 7.09
C ARG A 105 4.56 -7.93 7.83
N ALA A 106 3.34 -7.85 7.33
CA ALA A 106 2.32 -7.00 7.91
C ALA A 106 1.18 -7.86 8.47
N ASN A 107 0.49 -7.32 9.45
CA ASN A 107 -0.73 -7.95 9.95
C ASN A 107 -1.87 -7.80 8.96
N ARG A 108 -1.84 -6.72 8.19
CA ARG A 108 -2.87 -6.43 7.19
C ARG A 108 -2.21 -6.00 5.88
N LEU A 109 -2.59 -6.68 4.80
CA LEU A 109 -2.16 -6.32 3.45
C LEU A 109 -3.32 -5.64 2.74
N ILE A 110 -3.04 -4.53 2.09
CA ILE A 110 -4.02 -3.81 1.26
C ILE A 110 -3.53 -3.81 -0.18
N GLU A 111 -4.33 -4.40 -1.07
CA GLU A 111 -4.06 -4.40 -2.51
C GLU A 111 -4.96 -3.35 -3.15
N ILE A 112 -4.38 -2.41 -3.86
CA ILE A 112 -5.13 -1.35 -4.56
C ILE A 112 -5.17 -1.68 -6.04
N ILE A 113 -6.37 -1.84 -6.58
CA ILE A 113 -6.56 -2.26 -7.97
C ILE A 113 -7.27 -1.15 -8.73
N PRO A 114 -6.56 -0.42 -9.61
CA PRO A 114 -7.21 0.55 -10.48
C PRO A 114 -8.23 -0.11 -11.41
N ASN A 115 -9.12 0.67 -11.98
CA ASN A 115 -10.15 0.15 -12.88
C ASN A 115 -9.54 -0.21 -14.24
N ASN A 116 -8.85 -1.33 -14.28
CA ASN A 116 -8.15 -1.84 -15.45
C ASN A 116 -8.38 -3.35 -15.51
N GLU A 117 -8.86 -3.83 -16.65
CA GLU A 117 -9.25 -5.24 -16.79
C GLU A 117 -8.09 -6.22 -16.54
N GLU A 118 -6.91 -5.88 -17.02
CA GLU A 118 -5.72 -6.74 -16.82
C GLU A 118 -5.35 -6.81 -15.34
N LEU A 119 -5.35 -5.66 -14.65
CA LEU A 119 -5.05 -5.63 -13.24
C LEU A 119 -6.11 -6.35 -12.40
N LYS A 120 -7.38 -6.24 -12.81
CA LYS A 120 -8.46 -6.97 -12.15
C LYS A 120 -8.30 -8.48 -12.31
N LYS A 121 -7.86 -8.92 -13.48
CA LYS A 121 -7.57 -10.32 -13.74
C LYS A 121 -6.49 -10.86 -12.80
N GLN A 122 -5.39 -10.11 -12.71
CA GLN A 122 -4.29 -10.48 -11.82
C GLN A 122 -4.75 -10.48 -10.36
N ALA A 123 -5.59 -9.53 -9.99
CA ALA A 123 -6.13 -9.44 -8.64
C ALA A 123 -6.98 -10.66 -8.28
N ARG A 124 -7.78 -11.17 -9.22
CA ARG A 124 -8.58 -12.36 -8.99
C ARG A 124 -7.72 -13.59 -8.70
N ILE A 125 -6.60 -13.71 -9.42
CA ILE A 125 -5.65 -14.79 -9.21
C ILE A 125 -5.03 -14.69 -7.82
N LYS A 126 -4.59 -13.49 -7.43
CA LYS A 126 -4.01 -13.25 -6.11
C LYS A 126 -5.04 -13.50 -4.99
N TYR A 127 -6.26 -13.07 -5.20
CA TYR A 127 -7.35 -13.27 -4.24
C TYR A 127 -7.50 -14.75 -3.92
N LYS A 128 -7.53 -15.58 -4.95
CA LYS A 128 -7.65 -17.03 -4.80
C LYS A 128 -6.43 -17.60 -4.06
N GLU A 129 -5.24 -17.17 -4.42
CA GLU A 129 -4.00 -17.64 -3.80
C GLU A 129 -3.96 -17.31 -2.30
N TYR A 130 -4.35 -16.09 -1.94
CA TYR A 130 -4.40 -15.70 -0.53
C TYR A 130 -5.43 -16.53 0.25
N LYS A 131 -6.57 -16.77 -0.36
CA LYS A 131 -7.60 -17.60 0.26
C LYS A 131 -7.11 -19.04 0.51
N GLU A 132 -6.43 -19.59 -0.47
CA GLU A 132 -5.86 -20.94 -0.36
C GLU A 132 -4.76 -21.02 0.70
N SER A 133 -4.12 -19.89 0.99
CA SER A 133 -3.09 -19.79 2.03
C SER A 133 -3.65 -19.45 3.41
N ASN A 134 -4.95 -19.53 3.57
CA ASN A 134 -5.65 -19.30 4.85
C ASN A 134 -5.62 -17.86 5.37
N TYR A 135 -5.46 -16.88 4.48
CA TYR A 135 -5.63 -15.49 4.86
C TYR A 135 -7.12 -15.13 4.87
N ASP A 136 -7.48 -14.17 5.72
CA ASP A 136 -8.82 -13.61 5.73
C ASP A 136 -8.91 -12.55 4.64
N VAL A 137 -9.49 -12.90 3.49
CA VAL A 137 -9.47 -12.05 2.30
C VAL A 137 -10.83 -11.40 2.07
N ARG A 138 -10.82 -10.10 1.85
CA ARG A 138 -12.02 -9.31 1.57
C ARG A 138 -11.81 -8.45 0.35
N SER A 139 -12.91 -8.10 -0.32
CA SER A 139 -12.90 -7.26 -1.51
C SER A 139 -13.89 -6.12 -1.36
N HIS A 140 -13.49 -4.93 -1.76
CA HIS A 140 -14.30 -3.71 -1.66
C HIS A 140 -14.30 -2.98 -2.99
N ASN A 141 -15.48 -2.62 -3.47
CA ASN A 141 -15.62 -1.78 -4.66
C ASN A 141 -15.79 -0.33 -4.23
N ILE A 142 -14.91 0.53 -4.67
CA ILE A 142 -14.89 1.94 -4.31
C ILE A 142 -15.45 2.76 -5.47
N LYS A 143 -16.48 3.54 -5.20
CA LYS A 143 -17.11 4.40 -6.21
C LYS A 143 -16.56 5.81 -6.21
#